data_8b2cd346c1f36a632175a4a98789fae7
#
_entry.id   8b2cd346c1f36a632175a4a98789fae7
#
_cell.length_a   1.000
_cell.length_b   1.000
_cell.length_c   1.000
_cell.angle_alpha   90.00
_cell.angle_beta   90.00
_cell.angle_gamma   90.00
#
_symmetry.space_group_name_H-M   'P 1'
#
loop_
_entity.id
_entity.type
_entity.pdbx_description
1 polymer ?
#
loop_
_entity_poly.entity_id
_entity_poly.type
_entity_poly.pdbx_seq_one_letter_code
_entity_poly.pdbx_strand_id
1 'polypeptide(L)'
;MKMWKQLYLIVWLAFLQIITILIPRLGSSLVDLHATLGFVILGLAHYDHVMLNRTQAPNRLKRIAKSTAVLATFQIILGIILYANLRLGVSIPLVEVVTFIHLVIALAIITQAASVATAFDMWEEHEYTPSK
;
A
#
# COMPACT_ATOMS: atom_id res chain seq x y z
N MET A 1 -18.65 -0.71 -4.46
CA MET A 1 -17.93 0.53 -4.10
C MET A 1 -17.34 1.09 -5.38
N LYS A 2 -17.41 2.42 -5.60
CA LYS A 2 -16.75 3.03 -6.78
C LYS A 2 -15.25 2.81 -6.72
N MET A 3 -14.59 2.60 -7.86
CA MET A 3 -13.17 2.22 -7.92
C MET A 3 -12.25 3.26 -7.29
N TRP A 4 -12.49 4.55 -7.52
CA TRP A 4 -11.68 5.60 -6.88
C TRP A 4 -11.70 5.54 -5.35
N LYS A 5 -12.84 5.13 -4.74
CA LYS A 5 -12.94 4.95 -3.28
C LYS A 5 -12.06 3.80 -2.77
N GLN A 6 -11.92 2.73 -3.55
CA GLN A 6 -11.03 1.61 -3.20
C GLN A 6 -9.57 2.03 -3.29
N LEU A 7 -9.20 2.79 -4.32
CA LEU A 7 -7.85 3.32 -4.46
C LEU A 7 -7.47 4.23 -3.28
N TYR A 8 -8.37 5.11 -2.85
CA TYR A 8 -8.15 5.93 -1.64
C TYR A 8 -8.10 5.09 -0.36
N LEU A 9 -8.82 3.97 -0.29
CA LEU A 9 -8.77 3.08 0.88
C LEU A 9 -7.35 2.57 1.14
N ILE A 10 -6.59 2.20 0.09
CA ILE A 10 -5.17 1.81 0.24
C ILE A 10 -4.37 2.94 0.88
N VAL A 11 -4.55 4.17 0.43
CA VAL A 11 -3.84 5.34 0.98
C VAL A 11 -4.09 5.50 2.48
N TRP A 12 -5.35 5.42 2.89
CA TRP A 12 -5.73 5.57 4.30
C TRP A 12 -5.24 4.40 5.16
N LEU A 13 -5.33 3.17 4.66
CA LEU A 13 -4.83 1.99 5.39
C LEU A 13 -3.31 2.03 5.53
N ALA A 14 -2.59 2.42 4.48
CA ALA A 14 -1.14 2.55 4.53
C ALA A 14 -0.70 3.68 5.47
N PHE A 15 -1.43 4.79 5.52
CA PHE A 15 -1.20 5.85 6.48
C PHE A 15 -1.46 5.39 7.92
N LEU A 16 -2.56 4.68 8.15
CA LEU A 16 -2.87 4.08 9.45
C LEU A 16 -1.76 3.11 9.91
N GLN A 17 -1.20 2.32 8.98
CA GLN A 17 -0.07 1.43 9.28
C GLN A 17 1.15 2.17 9.83
N ILE A 18 1.49 3.34 9.26
CA ILE A 18 2.61 4.14 9.78
C ILE A 18 2.29 4.63 11.20
N ILE A 19 1.06 5.07 11.44
CA ILE A 19 0.62 5.52 12.78
C ILE A 19 0.76 4.39 13.81
N THR A 20 0.43 3.14 13.47
CA THR A 20 0.52 2.02 14.42
C THR A 20 1.94 1.79 14.95
N ILE A 21 2.96 2.15 14.17
CA ILE A 21 4.38 2.01 14.59
C ILE A 21 4.88 3.22 15.38
N LEU A 22 4.31 4.41 15.12
CA LEU A 22 4.71 5.65 15.80
C LEU A 22 4.20 5.72 17.25
N ILE A 23 3.33 4.81 17.69
CA ILE A 23 2.81 4.77 19.05
C ILE A 23 3.52 3.67 19.85
N PRO A 24 4.66 3.96 20.50
CA PRO A 24 5.54 2.92 21.09
C PRO A 24 4.97 2.22 22.32
N ARG A 25 3.85 2.67 22.87
CA ARG A 25 3.29 2.19 24.16
C ARG A 25 2.20 1.12 24.05
N LEU A 26 1.76 0.75 22.86
CA LEU A 26 0.59 -0.15 22.69
C LEU A 26 0.96 -1.64 22.52
N GLY A 27 2.22 -2.00 22.68
CA GLY A 27 2.68 -3.38 22.84
C GLY A 27 2.57 -4.26 21.60
N SER A 28 2.67 -5.57 21.83
CA SER A 28 2.72 -6.60 20.78
C SER A 28 1.47 -6.65 19.87
N SER A 29 0.32 -6.24 20.37
CA SER A 29 -0.94 -6.24 19.60
C SER A 29 -0.90 -5.30 18.40
N LEU A 30 -0.14 -4.20 18.46
CA LEU A 30 0.00 -3.29 17.32
C LEU A 30 0.90 -3.84 16.22
N VAL A 31 1.89 -4.63 16.57
CA VAL A 31 2.73 -5.32 15.58
C VAL A 31 1.88 -6.31 14.79
N ASP A 32 1.02 -7.05 15.48
CA ASP A 32 0.11 -8.02 14.86
C ASP A 32 -0.95 -7.31 13.99
N LEU A 33 -1.49 -6.19 14.47
CA LEU A 33 -2.40 -5.33 13.70
C LEU A 33 -1.71 -4.76 12.45
N HIS A 34 -0.49 -4.24 12.60
CA HIS A 34 0.31 -3.75 11.49
C HIS A 34 0.53 -4.83 10.43
N ALA A 35 0.94 -6.03 10.84
CA ALA A 35 1.14 -7.16 9.93
C ALA A 35 -0.17 -7.53 9.19
N THR A 36 -1.29 -7.61 9.92
CA THR A 36 -2.61 -7.92 9.33
C THR A 36 -3.02 -6.87 8.31
N LEU A 37 -2.91 -5.58 8.64
CA LEU A 37 -3.20 -4.49 7.70
C LEU A 37 -2.30 -4.53 6.47
N GLY A 38 -1.05 -4.94 6.61
CA GLY A 38 -0.13 -5.14 5.49
C GLY A 38 -0.66 -6.16 4.47
N PHE A 39 -1.17 -7.30 4.94
CA PHE A 39 -1.79 -8.30 4.05
C PHE A 39 -3.07 -7.78 3.39
N VAL A 40 -3.87 -6.98 4.09
CA VAL A 40 -5.06 -6.33 3.49
C VAL A 40 -4.64 -5.38 2.37
N ILE A 41 -3.63 -4.55 2.60
CA ILE A 41 -3.10 -3.62 1.59
C ILE A 41 -2.53 -4.39 0.38
N LEU A 42 -1.80 -5.49 0.61
CA LEU A 42 -1.32 -6.34 -0.46
C LEU A 42 -2.46 -6.85 -1.34
N GLY A 43 -3.51 -7.40 -0.72
CA GLY A 43 -4.69 -7.90 -1.43
C GLY A 43 -5.39 -6.81 -2.23
N LEU A 44 -5.60 -5.63 -1.64
CA LEU A 44 -6.21 -4.48 -2.30
C LEU A 44 -5.35 -3.97 -3.46
N ALA A 45 -4.03 -3.85 -3.30
CA ALA A 45 -3.15 -3.37 -4.36
C ALA A 45 -3.16 -4.29 -5.59
N HIS A 46 -3.16 -5.61 -5.39
CA HIS A 46 -3.31 -6.57 -6.48
C HIS A 46 -4.69 -6.55 -7.11
N TYR A 47 -5.74 -6.46 -6.30
CA TYR A 47 -7.11 -6.34 -6.78
C TYR A 47 -7.29 -5.08 -7.64
N ASP A 48 -6.83 -3.93 -7.17
CA ASP A 48 -6.94 -2.66 -7.89
C ASP A 48 -6.14 -2.68 -9.19
N HIS A 49 -4.94 -3.30 -9.20
CA HIS A 49 -4.19 -3.50 -10.42
C HIS A 49 -4.98 -4.31 -11.47
N VAL A 50 -5.58 -5.43 -11.06
CA VAL A 50 -6.38 -6.29 -11.95
C VAL A 50 -7.63 -5.55 -12.45
N MET A 51 -8.34 -4.87 -11.55
CA MET A 51 -9.56 -4.15 -11.90
C MET A 51 -9.27 -2.96 -12.82
N LEU A 52 -8.20 -2.20 -12.57
CA LEU A 52 -7.80 -1.06 -13.40
C LEU A 52 -7.45 -1.51 -14.83
N ASN A 53 -6.84 -2.69 -14.99
CA ASN A 53 -6.54 -3.23 -16.32
C ASN A 53 -7.81 -3.55 -17.14
N ARG A 54 -8.94 -3.76 -16.49
CA ARG A 54 -10.24 -4.01 -17.14
C ARG A 54 -10.99 -2.73 -17.55
N THR A 55 -10.50 -1.57 -17.13
CA THR A 55 -11.06 -0.27 -17.49
C THR A 55 -10.41 0.30 -18.75
N GLN A 56 -10.98 1.37 -19.30
CA GLN A 56 -10.39 2.16 -20.38
C GLN A 56 -9.42 3.25 -19.87
N ALA A 57 -9.07 3.20 -18.59
CA ALA A 57 -8.14 4.16 -17.99
C ALA A 57 -6.78 4.19 -18.72
N PRO A 58 -6.10 5.34 -18.70
CA PRO A 58 -4.81 5.51 -19.37
C PRO A 58 -3.77 4.46 -18.94
N ASN A 59 -2.96 3.99 -19.88
CA ASN A 59 -1.93 2.98 -19.61
C ASN A 59 -0.91 3.42 -18.55
N ARG A 60 -0.71 4.73 -18.37
CA ARG A 60 0.15 5.26 -17.31
C ARG A 60 -0.38 4.86 -15.93
N LEU A 61 -1.68 5.00 -15.69
CA LEU A 61 -2.30 4.62 -14.41
C LEU A 61 -2.18 3.12 -14.15
N LYS A 62 -2.41 2.29 -15.18
CA LYS A 62 -2.26 0.83 -15.09
C LYS A 62 -0.84 0.42 -14.71
N ARG A 63 0.18 1.09 -15.27
CA ARG A 63 1.58 0.83 -14.93
C ARG A 63 1.92 1.23 -13.49
N ILE A 64 1.42 2.37 -13.01
CA ILE A 64 1.65 2.80 -11.62
C ILE A 64 0.96 1.83 -10.66
N ALA A 65 -0.29 1.42 -10.92
CA ALA A 65 -0.99 0.44 -10.11
C ALA A 65 -0.25 -0.92 -10.07
N LYS A 66 0.31 -1.38 -11.20
CA LYS A 66 1.17 -2.56 -11.24
C LYS A 66 2.41 -2.39 -10.36
N SER A 67 3.09 -1.25 -10.46
CA SER A 67 4.25 -0.94 -9.63
C SER A 67 3.89 -0.93 -8.14
N THR A 68 2.74 -0.36 -7.77
CA THR A 68 2.23 -0.37 -6.39
C THR A 68 2.01 -1.80 -5.88
N ALA A 69 1.41 -2.68 -6.68
CA ALA A 69 1.20 -4.08 -6.31
C ALA A 69 2.53 -4.84 -6.13
N VAL A 70 3.51 -4.60 -7.01
CA VAL A 70 4.86 -5.18 -6.90
C VAL A 70 5.55 -4.68 -5.63
N LEU A 71 5.53 -3.37 -5.35
CA LEU A 71 6.11 -2.81 -4.13
C LEU A 71 5.42 -3.34 -2.87
N ALA A 72 4.09 -3.52 -2.89
CA ALA A 72 3.37 -4.12 -1.78
C ALA A 72 3.81 -5.57 -1.52
N THR A 73 4.13 -6.34 -2.56
CA THR A 73 4.69 -7.69 -2.42
C THR A 73 6.07 -7.65 -1.74
N PHE A 74 6.97 -6.77 -2.19
CA PHE A 74 8.28 -6.60 -1.53
C PHE A 74 8.13 -6.13 -0.10
N GLN A 75 7.19 -5.22 0.16
CA GLN A 75 6.90 -4.70 1.49
C GLN A 75 6.50 -5.81 2.47
N ILE A 76 5.67 -6.77 2.04
CA ILE A 76 5.27 -7.91 2.87
C ILE A 76 6.46 -8.84 3.14
N ILE A 77 7.31 -9.09 2.15
CA ILE A 77 8.51 -9.93 2.35
C ILE A 77 9.42 -9.31 3.43
N LEU A 78 9.71 -8.02 3.33
CA LEU A 78 10.50 -7.32 4.35
C LEU A 78 9.78 -7.27 5.70
N GLY A 79 8.46 -7.08 5.69
CA GLY A 79 7.62 -7.10 6.89
C GLY A 79 7.65 -8.44 7.63
N ILE A 80 7.62 -9.57 6.91
CA ILE A 80 7.74 -10.92 7.49
C ILE A 80 9.12 -11.10 8.13
N ILE A 81 10.18 -10.64 7.48
CA ILE A 81 11.54 -10.69 8.01
C ILE A 81 11.62 -9.89 9.32
N LEU A 82 11.11 -8.65 9.33
CA LEU A 82 11.09 -7.81 10.53
C LEU A 82 10.19 -8.37 11.64
N TYR A 83 9.05 -8.96 11.28
CA TYR A 83 8.16 -9.64 12.21
C TYR A 83 8.85 -10.81 12.90
N ALA A 84 9.59 -11.65 12.15
CA ALA A 84 10.36 -12.75 12.70
C ALA A 84 11.45 -12.26 13.69
N ASN A 85 12.09 -11.14 13.41
CA ASN A 85 13.02 -10.52 14.34
C ASN A 85 12.34 -10.09 15.63
N LEU A 86 11.23 -9.35 15.54
CA LEU A 86 10.55 -8.75 16.69
C LEU A 86 9.80 -9.77 17.57
N ARG A 87 9.18 -10.77 16.96
CA ARG A 87 8.27 -11.72 17.63
C ARG A 87 8.89 -13.07 17.94
N LEU A 88 9.81 -13.53 17.08
CA LEU A 88 10.42 -14.86 17.20
C LEU A 88 11.89 -14.80 17.67
N GLY A 89 12.44 -13.60 17.88
CA GLY A 89 13.81 -13.40 18.32
C GLY A 89 14.86 -13.83 17.28
N VAL A 90 14.48 -13.93 15.99
CA VAL A 90 15.41 -14.28 14.93
C VAL A 90 16.37 -13.12 14.70
N SER A 91 17.67 -13.35 14.87
CA SER A 91 18.68 -12.33 14.61
C SER A 91 18.82 -12.08 13.12
N ILE A 92 18.68 -10.83 12.71
CA ILE A 92 18.78 -10.39 11.32
C ILE A 92 19.97 -9.44 11.20
N PRO A 93 20.96 -9.76 10.35
CA PRO A 93 22.03 -8.81 10.05
C PRO A 93 21.45 -7.53 9.44
N LEU A 94 21.98 -6.37 9.86
CA LEU A 94 21.59 -5.05 9.31
C LEU A 94 20.08 -4.75 9.45
N VAL A 95 19.47 -5.14 10.56
CA VAL A 95 18.02 -4.93 10.80
C VAL A 95 17.60 -3.48 10.62
N GLU A 96 18.43 -2.52 10.96
CA GLU A 96 18.16 -1.09 10.78
C GLU A 96 18.06 -0.72 9.29
N VAL A 97 18.91 -1.32 8.45
CA VAL A 97 18.87 -1.10 6.98
C VAL A 97 17.59 -1.71 6.40
N VAL A 98 17.23 -2.92 6.83
CA VAL A 98 15.97 -3.57 6.39
C VAL A 98 14.78 -2.72 6.82
N THR A 99 14.77 -2.21 8.05
CA THR A 99 13.71 -1.33 8.56
C THR A 99 13.61 -0.04 7.76
N PHE A 100 14.76 0.58 7.45
CA PHE A 100 14.79 1.79 6.63
C PHE A 100 14.25 1.55 5.21
N ILE A 101 14.66 0.46 4.55
CA ILE A 101 14.16 0.09 3.22
C ILE A 101 12.65 -0.17 3.28
N HIS A 102 12.18 -0.88 4.31
CA HIS A 102 10.75 -1.12 4.52
C HIS A 102 9.97 0.20 4.64
N LEU A 103 10.47 1.18 5.39
CA LEU A 103 9.85 2.50 5.49
C LEU A 103 9.82 3.25 4.15
N VAL A 104 10.93 3.25 3.41
CA VAL A 104 11.03 3.92 2.10
C VAL A 104 10.02 3.33 1.11
N ILE A 105 9.90 2.00 1.08
CA ILE A 105 8.92 1.32 0.21
C ILE A 105 7.49 1.66 0.64
N ALA A 106 7.20 1.74 1.95
CA ALA A 106 5.88 2.15 2.45
C ALA A 106 5.49 3.55 1.95
N LEU A 107 6.41 4.51 2.02
CA LEU A 107 6.21 5.87 1.50
C LEU A 107 6.00 5.88 -0.02
N ALA A 108 6.74 5.06 -0.76
CA ALA A 108 6.56 4.92 -2.20
C ALA A 108 5.17 4.34 -2.55
N ILE A 109 4.68 3.35 -1.80
CA ILE A 109 3.34 2.77 -1.97
C ILE A 109 2.27 3.84 -1.75
N ILE A 110 2.36 4.62 -0.66
CA ILE A 110 1.40 5.71 -0.37
C ILE A 110 1.38 6.73 -1.50
N THR A 111 2.55 7.18 -1.94
CA THR A 111 2.68 8.18 -3.01
C THR A 111 2.08 7.67 -4.32
N GLN A 112 2.39 6.44 -4.71
CA GLN A 112 1.86 5.85 -5.94
C GLN A 112 0.35 5.60 -5.85
N ALA A 113 -0.14 5.06 -4.72
CA ALA A 113 -1.57 4.83 -4.51
C ALA A 113 -2.37 6.14 -4.55
N ALA A 114 -1.87 7.21 -3.89
CA ALA A 114 -2.48 8.54 -3.93
C ALA A 114 -2.50 9.10 -5.36
N SER A 115 -1.41 8.94 -6.11
CA SER A 115 -1.31 9.39 -7.50
C SER A 115 -2.31 8.69 -8.41
N VAL A 116 -2.45 7.36 -8.27
CA VAL A 116 -3.43 6.58 -9.04
C VAL A 116 -4.85 6.96 -8.66
N ALA A 117 -5.15 7.07 -7.35
CA ALA A 117 -6.48 7.42 -6.87
C ALA A 117 -6.95 8.77 -7.41
N THR A 118 -6.11 9.80 -7.29
CA THR A 118 -6.43 11.16 -7.75
C THR A 118 -6.55 11.22 -9.28
N ALA A 119 -5.60 10.63 -10.00
CA ALA A 119 -5.64 10.68 -11.45
C ALA A 119 -6.78 9.83 -12.06
N PHE A 120 -7.18 8.74 -11.40
CA PHE A 120 -8.34 7.96 -11.81
C PHE A 120 -9.65 8.70 -11.57
N ASP A 121 -9.79 9.36 -10.42
CA ASP A 121 -10.96 10.17 -10.08
C ASP A 121 -11.16 11.30 -11.10
N MET A 122 -10.09 12.05 -11.41
CA MET A 122 -10.11 13.10 -12.44
C MET A 122 -10.42 12.56 -13.84
N TRP A 123 -9.89 11.36 -14.21
CA TRP A 123 -10.18 10.74 -15.48
C TRP A 123 -11.65 10.30 -15.57
N GLU A 124 -12.20 9.69 -14.51
CA GLU A 124 -13.60 9.28 -14.44
C GLU A 124 -14.54 10.49 -14.60
N GLU A 125 -14.23 11.62 -13.94
CA GLU A 125 -15.01 12.85 -14.08
C GLU A 125 -15.04 13.39 -15.52
N HIS A 126 -13.91 13.37 -16.22
CA HIS A 126 -13.85 13.86 -17.61
C HIS A 126 -14.58 12.98 -18.61
N GLU A 127 -14.53 11.66 -18.44
CA GLU A 127 -15.18 10.71 -19.35
C GLU A 127 -16.70 10.67 -19.16
N TYR A 128 -17.19 10.91 -17.94
CA TYR A 128 -18.62 10.76 -17.62
C TYR A 128 -19.36 12.07 -17.40
N THR A 129 -18.71 13.23 -17.46
CA THR A 129 -19.37 14.52 -17.40
C THR A 129 -19.57 15.03 -18.83
N PRO A 130 -20.85 15.15 -19.33
CA PRO A 130 -21.10 15.73 -20.65
C PRO A 130 -20.56 17.16 -20.67
N SER A 131 -19.77 17.48 -21.70
CA SER A 131 -19.39 18.85 -21.99
C SER A 131 -20.66 19.69 -22.17
N LYS A 132 -20.90 20.66 -21.26
CA LYS A 132 -21.98 21.64 -21.40
C LYS A 132 -21.67 22.61 -22.52
#